data_3441145ec962934ee6b5f47bc4228082
#
_entry.id   3441145ec962934ee6b5f47bc4228082
#
_cell.length_a   1.000
_cell.length_b   1.000
_cell.length_c   1.000
_cell.angle_alpha   90.00
_cell.angle_beta   90.00
_cell.angle_gamma   90.00
#
_symmetry.space_group_name_H-M   'P 1'
#
loop_
_entity.id
_entity.type
_entity.pdbx_description
1 polymer ?
#
loop_
_entity_poly.entity_id
_entity_poly.type
_entity_poly.pdbx_seq_one_letter_code
_entity_poly.pdbx_strand_id
1 'polypeptide(L)'
;MKIKELVSALERFAPLPLQDGFDNAGLQIGLTDAEATGALLCLDVTEAVLDEAIALGYNVVISHHPLIFKGYKSITGRDYVERCILKAIKNDIVVYAAHTNLDNAPGGVNFKIAEKIGLKNVRILEAKENALVKLTTFVPTAQAEDVRKALFDAGCGNIGNYDLCSYNMEGEGTFRAREGATPYCGAIGELHTAVSYTHLTLPTKA
;
A
#
# COMPACT_ATOMS: atom_id res chain seq x y z
N MET A 1 16.74 -6.15 -7.79
CA MET A 1 15.40 -5.96 -7.17
C MET A 1 14.46 -5.48 -8.24
N LYS A 2 13.31 -6.13 -8.41
CA LYS A 2 12.30 -5.67 -9.37
C LYS A 2 11.65 -4.37 -8.91
N ILE A 3 11.27 -3.53 -9.86
CA ILE A 3 10.59 -2.24 -9.57
C ILE A 3 9.31 -2.45 -8.76
N LYS A 4 8.55 -3.51 -9.04
CA LYS A 4 7.36 -3.86 -8.24
C LYS A 4 7.65 -4.13 -6.77
N GLU A 5 8.82 -4.65 -6.43
CA GLU A 5 9.23 -4.87 -5.04
C GLU A 5 9.53 -3.54 -4.34
N LEU A 6 10.14 -2.59 -5.07
CA LEU A 6 10.35 -1.22 -4.60
C LEU A 6 9.00 -0.51 -4.36
N VAL A 7 8.09 -0.56 -5.34
CA VAL A 7 6.72 0.00 -5.22
C VAL A 7 6.00 -0.61 -4.01
N SER A 8 6.04 -1.93 -3.87
CA SER A 8 5.42 -2.60 -2.71
C SER A 8 6.05 -2.19 -1.37
N ALA A 9 7.34 -1.87 -1.35
CA ALA A 9 7.99 -1.36 -0.13
C ALA A 9 7.51 0.04 0.22
N LEU A 10 7.36 0.93 -0.77
CA LEU A 10 6.79 2.27 -0.59
C LEU A 10 5.34 2.20 -0.10
N GLU A 11 4.53 1.33 -0.70
CA GLU A 11 3.11 1.18 -0.34
C GLU A 11 2.89 0.48 1.01
N ARG A 12 3.84 -0.32 1.50
CA ARG A 12 3.82 -0.81 2.90
C ARG A 12 4.08 0.29 3.90
N PHE A 13 4.95 1.26 3.56
CA PHE A 13 5.24 2.40 4.44
C PHE A 13 4.14 3.47 4.37
N ALA A 14 3.67 3.79 3.17
CA ALA A 14 2.63 4.78 2.90
C ALA A 14 1.52 4.17 2.02
N PRO A 15 0.59 3.39 2.59
CA PRO A 15 -0.48 2.73 1.84
C PRO A 15 -1.33 3.69 1.03
N LEU A 16 -1.64 3.34 -0.23
CA LEU A 16 -2.46 4.19 -1.12
C LEU A 16 -3.84 4.57 -0.55
N PRO A 17 -4.54 3.74 0.25
CA PRO A 17 -5.79 4.15 0.89
C PRO A 17 -5.68 5.36 1.84
N LEU A 18 -4.47 5.73 2.25
CA LEU A 18 -4.23 6.94 3.06
C LEU A 18 -4.29 8.24 2.23
N GLN A 19 -4.25 8.17 0.89
CA GLN A 19 -4.36 9.36 0.05
C GLN A 19 -5.70 10.06 0.23
N ASP A 20 -5.73 11.36 -0.06
CA ASP A 20 -6.96 12.14 -0.06
C ASP A 20 -7.85 11.80 -1.27
N GLY A 21 -9.16 12.02 -1.14
CA GLY A 21 -10.13 11.60 -2.17
C GLY A 21 -9.99 12.30 -3.53
N PHE A 22 -9.24 13.41 -3.60
CA PHE A 22 -8.95 14.15 -4.83
C PHE A 22 -7.62 13.75 -5.47
N ASP A 23 -6.81 12.95 -4.76
CA ASP A 23 -5.42 12.66 -5.10
C ASP A 23 -5.27 11.54 -6.14
N ASN A 24 -4.10 11.47 -6.75
CA ASN A 24 -3.67 10.42 -7.66
C ASN A 24 -2.25 9.94 -7.31
N ALA A 25 -2.04 9.52 -6.06
CA ALA A 25 -0.78 8.93 -5.62
C ALA A 25 -0.59 7.52 -6.21
N GLY A 26 0.63 7.02 -6.18
CA GLY A 26 1.00 5.69 -6.63
C GLY A 26 1.70 5.66 -7.98
N LEU A 27 1.62 4.51 -8.65
CA LEU A 27 2.25 4.29 -9.95
C LEU A 27 1.59 5.17 -11.03
N GLN A 28 2.38 6.04 -11.65
CA GLN A 28 1.91 6.99 -12.67
C GLN A 28 2.20 6.48 -14.09
N ILE A 29 3.40 5.96 -14.32
CA ILE A 29 3.89 5.58 -15.65
C ILE A 29 4.79 4.35 -15.51
N GLY A 30 4.75 3.47 -16.50
CA GLY A 30 5.75 2.44 -16.74
C GLY A 30 5.37 1.04 -16.26
N LEU A 31 6.22 0.09 -16.61
CA LEU A 31 6.08 -1.33 -16.31
C LEU A 31 7.02 -1.75 -15.19
N THR A 32 6.50 -2.43 -14.18
CA THR A 32 7.19 -2.70 -12.91
C THR A 32 7.88 -4.06 -12.82
N ASP A 33 7.84 -4.87 -13.87
CA ASP A 33 8.50 -6.18 -13.89
C ASP A 33 10.01 -6.14 -14.19
N ALA A 34 10.52 -4.99 -14.67
CA ALA A 34 11.93 -4.77 -14.91
C ALA A 34 12.73 -4.70 -13.60
N GLU A 35 14.05 -4.96 -13.70
CA GLU A 35 14.99 -4.70 -12.60
C GLU A 35 15.20 -3.19 -12.44
N ALA A 36 15.20 -2.72 -11.19
CA ALA A 36 15.56 -1.35 -10.88
C ALA A 36 17.07 -1.15 -11.03
N THR A 37 17.48 -0.22 -11.89
CA THR A 37 18.89 0.18 -12.09
C THR A 37 19.31 1.28 -11.11
N GLY A 38 18.38 2.13 -10.73
CA GLY A 38 18.52 3.22 -9.77
C GLY A 38 17.23 4.00 -9.65
N ALA A 39 17.09 4.80 -8.60
CA ALA A 39 15.94 5.65 -8.38
C ALA A 39 16.38 7.12 -8.15
N LEU A 40 15.77 8.05 -8.87
CA LEU A 40 15.91 9.49 -8.65
C LEU A 40 14.71 10.00 -7.83
N LEU A 41 14.99 10.73 -6.76
CA LEU A 41 13.97 11.31 -5.90
C LEU A 41 13.81 12.80 -6.23
N CYS A 42 12.58 13.28 -6.36
CA CYS A 42 12.29 14.67 -6.64
C CYS A 42 10.99 15.14 -5.97
N LEU A 43 10.78 16.43 -5.93
CA LEU A 43 9.49 17.00 -5.53
C LEU A 43 8.51 16.97 -6.70
N ASP A 44 8.93 17.48 -7.83
CA ASP A 44 8.16 17.56 -9.08
C ASP A 44 8.88 16.81 -10.21
N VAL A 45 8.12 16.06 -11.03
CA VAL A 45 8.66 15.46 -12.25
C VAL A 45 8.69 16.53 -13.35
N THR A 46 9.88 16.84 -13.84
CA THR A 46 10.10 17.76 -14.94
C THR A 46 10.87 17.07 -16.07
N GLU A 47 10.92 17.68 -17.27
CA GLU A 47 11.75 17.17 -18.36
C GLU A 47 13.22 17.08 -17.95
N ALA A 48 13.74 18.05 -17.16
CA ALA A 48 15.11 18.05 -16.67
C ALA A 48 15.40 16.90 -15.67
N VAL A 49 14.45 16.58 -14.78
CA VAL A 49 14.56 15.43 -13.87
C VAL A 49 14.62 14.11 -14.64
N LEU A 50 13.82 13.98 -15.69
CA LEU A 50 13.87 12.79 -16.55
C LEU A 50 15.18 12.72 -17.35
N ASP A 51 15.71 13.84 -17.83
CA ASP A 51 17.00 13.90 -18.52
C ASP A 51 18.14 13.51 -17.56
N GLU A 52 18.08 13.93 -16.30
CA GLU A 52 19.04 13.52 -15.27
C GLU A 52 18.94 11.99 -15.00
N ALA A 53 17.74 11.44 -14.85
CA ALA A 53 17.55 10.00 -14.67
C ALA A 53 18.12 9.20 -15.85
N ILE A 54 17.89 9.65 -17.08
CA ILE A 54 18.45 9.07 -18.29
C ILE A 54 19.98 9.12 -18.27
N ALA A 55 20.57 10.27 -17.96
CA ALA A 55 22.00 10.46 -17.91
C ALA A 55 22.69 9.57 -16.85
N LEU A 56 22.00 9.33 -15.73
CA LEU A 56 22.47 8.43 -14.66
C LEU A 56 22.19 6.95 -14.94
N GLY A 57 21.45 6.63 -15.98
CA GLY A 57 21.03 5.25 -16.29
C GLY A 57 19.99 4.71 -15.29
N TYR A 58 19.24 5.58 -14.62
CA TYR A 58 18.20 5.22 -13.66
C TYR A 58 16.86 5.05 -14.36
N ASN A 59 16.15 4.00 -14.02
CA ASN A 59 14.86 3.68 -14.63
C ASN A 59 13.66 3.85 -13.67
N VAL A 60 13.87 4.49 -12.51
CA VAL A 60 12.79 4.83 -11.57
C VAL A 60 12.90 6.29 -11.17
N VAL A 61 11.80 7.02 -11.22
CA VAL A 61 11.65 8.36 -10.63
C VAL A 61 10.54 8.31 -9.59
N ILE A 62 10.86 8.71 -8.37
CA ILE A 62 9.91 8.79 -7.27
C ILE A 62 9.73 10.27 -6.94
N SER A 63 8.53 10.79 -7.16
CA SER A 63 8.19 12.17 -6.85
C SER A 63 7.27 12.27 -5.64
N HIS A 64 7.24 13.45 -5.03
CA HIS A 64 6.18 13.79 -4.08
C HIS A 64 4.91 14.13 -4.84
N HIS A 65 4.95 15.14 -5.69
CA HIS A 65 3.77 15.53 -6.47
C HIS A 65 3.53 14.59 -7.64
N PRO A 66 2.26 14.16 -7.86
CA PRO A 66 1.92 13.33 -9.01
C PRO A 66 2.07 14.13 -10.32
N LEU A 67 2.79 13.56 -11.28
CA LEU A 67 2.90 14.14 -12.63
C LEU A 67 1.54 14.16 -13.32
N ILE A 68 0.78 13.05 -13.19
CA ILE A 68 -0.55 12.91 -13.76
C ILE A 68 -1.58 13.14 -12.65
N PHE A 69 -1.99 14.39 -12.45
CA PHE A 69 -3.00 14.72 -11.44
C PHE A 69 -4.43 14.55 -11.96
N LYS A 70 -4.65 14.81 -13.24
CA LYS A 70 -5.94 14.64 -13.93
C LYS A 70 -5.78 13.72 -15.12
N GLY A 71 -6.82 12.93 -15.41
CA GLY A 71 -6.81 12.02 -16.57
C GLY A 71 -6.67 12.75 -17.91
N TYR A 72 -5.86 12.19 -18.81
CA TYR A 72 -5.64 12.69 -20.17
C TYR A 72 -6.51 11.94 -21.17
N LYS A 73 -7.16 12.68 -22.08
CA LYS A 73 -7.90 12.08 -23.21
C LYS A 73 -6.99 11.80 -24.42
N SER A 74 -5.84 12.44 -24.49
CA SER A 74 -4.83 12.27 -25.55
C SER A 74 -3.47 12.68 -25.01
N ILE A 75 -2.40 12.07 -25.50
CA ILE A 75 -1.01 12.39 -25.16
C ILE A 75 -0.28 12.69 -26.46
N THR A 76 -0.03 13.97 -26.71
CA THR A 76 0.50 14.50 -27.99
C THR A 76 1.71 15.42 -27.81
N GLY A 77 2.14 15.66 -26.55
CA GLY A 77 3.27 16.54 -26.25
C GLY A 77 2.94 18.03 -26.20
N ARG A 78 1.67 18.40 -26.08
CA ARG A 78 1.21 19.81 -26.07
C ARG A 78 1.71 20.59 -24.86
N ASP A 79 1.72 19.97 -23.71
CA ASP A 79 2.18 20.58 -22.46
C ASP A 79 3.38 19.81 -21.88
N TYR A 80 3.95 20.33 -20.80
CA TYR A 80 5.12 19.72 -20.19
C TYR A 80 4.83 18.33 -19.61
N VAL A 81 3.62 18.12 -19.08
CA VAL A 81 3.22 16.83 -18.51
C VAL A 81 3.15 15.77 -19.59
N GLU A 82 2.49 16.06 -20.73
CA GLU A 82 2.44 15.17 -21.88
C GLU A 82 3.86 14.85 -22.41
N ARG A 83 4.77 15.87 -22.45
CA ARG A 83 6.16 15.65 -22.86
C ARG A 83 6.94 14.77 -21.87
N CYS A 84 6.73 14.98 -20.56
CA CYS A 84 7.30 14.11 -19.52
C CYS A 84 6.78 12.67 -19.65
N ILE A 85 5.48 12.48 -19.85
CA ILE A 85 4.88 11.15 -20.06
C ILE A 85 5.54 10.46 -21.27
N LEU A 86 5.60 11.15 -22.41
CA LEU A 86 6.22 10.60 -23.63
C LEU A 86 7.71 10.27 -23.43
N LYS A 87 8.45 11.15 -22.74
CA LYS A 87 9.86 10.95 -22.43
C LYS A 87 10.08 9.75 -21.53
N ALA A 88 9.30 9.63 -20.45
CA ALA A 88 9.38 8.51 -19.53
C ALA A 88 9.09 7.17 -20.23
N ILE A 89 8.02 7.09 -21.04
CA ILE A 89 7.65 5.89 -21.78
C ILE A 89 8.74 5.50 -22.78
N LYS A 90 9.29 6.46 -23.55
CA LYS A 90 10.31 6.19 -24.57
C LYS A 90 11.65 5.71 -24.00
N ASN A 91 11.92 5.96 -22.72
CA ASN A 91 13.15 5.61 -22.03
C ASN A 91 12.96 4.54 -20.94
N ASP A 92 11.80 3.86 -20.95
CA ASP A 92 11.45 2.81 -19.98
C ASP A 92 11.57 3.24 -18.51
N ILE A 93 11.30 4.54 -18.23
CA ILE A 93 11.33 5.10 -16.89
C ILE A 93 9.98 4.90 -16.22
N VAL A 94 9.99 4.29 -15.04
CA VAL A 94 8.83 4.18 -14.15
C VAL A 94 8.74 5.43 -13.28
N VAL A 95 7.56 6.05 -13.24
CA VAL A 95 7.27 7.21 -12.38
C VAL A 95 6.27 6.81 -11.31
N TYR A 96 6.63 7.04 -10.06
CA TYR A 96 5.79 6.78 -8.88
C TYR A 96 5.64 8.07 -8.07
N ALA A 97 4.43 8.39 -7.62
CA ALA A 97 4.15 9.53 -6.76
C ALA A 97 3.80 9.09 -5.33
N ALA A 98 4.59 9.56 -4.35
CA ALA A 98 4.31 9.40 -2.92
C ALA A 98 3.82 10.76 -2.40
N HIS A 99 2.51 11.00 -2.52
CA HIS A 99 1.88 12.29 -2.26
C HIS A 99 1.12 12.30 -0.92
N THR A 100 -0.18 12.59 -0.92
CA THR A 100 -0.93 12.70 0.33
C THR A 100 -0.98 11.40 1.12
N ASN A 101 -0.82 10.25 0.48
CA ASN A 101 -0.61 8.98 1.19
C ASN A 101 0.63 8.99 2.08
N LEU A 102 1.73 9.63 1.63
CA LEU A 102 2.95 9.79 2.41
C LEU A 102 2.81 10.87 3.48
N ASP A 103 2.05 11.95 3.20
CA ASP A 103 1.75 12.99 4.19
C ASP A 103 0.94 12.42 5.38
N ASN A 104 -0.01 11.53 5.06
CA ASN A 104 -0.93 10.93 6.03
C ASN A 104 -0.35 9.67 6.72
N ALA A 105 0.78 9.14 6.23
CA ALA A 105 1.40 7.96 6.80
C ALA A 105 2.06 8.24 8.17
N PRO A 106 1.92 7.34 9.15
CA PRO A 106 2.72 7.40 10.38
C PRO A 106 4.22 7.41 10.05
N GLY A 107 4.95 8.39 10.58
CA GLY A 107 6.37 8.59 10.27
C GLY A 107 6.66 9.23 8.90
N GLY A 108 5.63 9.59 8.15
CA GLY A 108 5.72 10.28 6.86
C GLY A 108 6.13 11.75 6.98
N VAL A 109 5.81 12.54 5.93
CA VAL A 109 6.31 13.93 5.77
C VAL A 109 5.95 14.80 6.97
N ASN A 110 4.69 14.79 7.42
CA ASN A 110 4.23 15.63 8.52
C ASN A 110 4.94 15.29 9.85
N PHE A 111 5.20 14.00 10.11
CA PHE A 111 5.98 13.57 11.27
C PHE A 111 7.44 14.03 11.18
N LYS A 112 8.03 13.99 9.98
CA LYS A 112 9.40 14.47 9.75
C LYS A 112 9.52 15.99 9.88
N ILE A 113 8.53 16.74 9.45
CA ILE A 113 8.45 18.20 9.67
C ILE A 113 8.37 18.47 11.17
N ALA A 114 7.45 17.82 11.88
CA ALA A 114 7.27 17.96 13.32
C ALA A 114 8.59 17.68 14.09
N GLU A 115 9.31 16.61 13.73
CA GLU A 115 10.61 16.27 14.28
C GLU A 115 11.64 17.38 14.05
N LYS A 116 11.73 17.88 12.80
CA LYS A 116 12.69 18.93 12.41
C LYS A 116 12.48 20.26 13.13
N ILE A 117 11.25 20.65 13.40
CA ILE A 117 10.92 21.88 14.14
C ILE A 117 10.84 21.67 15.66
N GLY A 118 11.12 20.45 16.14
CA GLY A 118 11.26 20.13 17.56
C GLY A 118 9.94 19.96 18.32
N LEU A 119 8.83 19.63 17.64
CA LEU A 119 7.56 19.38 18.31
C LEU A 119 7.63 18.10 19.16
N LYS A 120 6.99 18.13 20.32
CA LYS A 120 6.87 16.99 21.24
C LYS A 120 5.40 16.59 21.38
N ASN A 121 5.17 15.32 21.74
CA ASN A 121 3.82 14.78 21.93
C ASN A 121 2.92 14.96 20.70
N VAL A 122 3.48 14.73 19.52
CA VAL A 122 2.79 14.84 18.24
C VAL A 122 1.63 13.85 18.16
N ARG A 123 0.46 14.35 17.76
CA ARG A 123 -0.74 13.53 17.52
C ARG A 123 -1.43 13.99 16.25
N ILE A 124 -2.22 13.10 15.65
CA ILE A 124 -3.02 13.43 14.47
C ILE A 124 -4.07 14.47 14.89
N LEU A 125 -4.10 15.63 14.20
CA LEU A 125 -5.03 16.71 14.46
C LEU A 125 -6.44 16.34 13.98
N GLU A 126 -6.52 15.81 12.77
CA GLU A 126 -7.78 15.37 12.14
C GLU A 126 -7.58 13.92 11.67
N ALA A 127 -8.17 12.98 12.38
CA ALA A 127 -8.12 11.58 12.00
C ALA A 127 -9.14 11.32 10.88
N LYS A 128 -8.75 10.57 9.84
CA LYS A 128 -9.71 10.11 8.83
C LYS A 128 -10.81 9.29 9.51
N GLU A 129 -12.03 9.77 9.44
CA GLU A 129 -13.21 8.99 9.83
C GLU A 129 -13.44 7.88 8.77
N ASN A 130 -13.89 6.72 9.21
CA ASN A 130 -14.19 5.57 8.37
C ASN A 130 -12.99 4.89 7.68
N ALA A 131 -11.77 5.08 8.15
CA ALA A 131 -10.60 4.32 7.70
C ALA A 131 -10.53 2.96 8.40
N LEU A 132 -11.57 2.16 8.29
CA LEU A 132 -11.63 0.82 8.87
C LEU A 132 -11.36 -0.22 7.79
N VAL A 133 -10.43 -1.14 8.08
CA VAL A 133 -10.15 -2.31 7.25
C VAL A 133 -10.85 -3.52 7.88
N LYS A 134 -11.55 -4.29 7.06
CA LYS A 134 -12.11 -5.57 7.48
C LYS A 134 -11.06 -6.65 7.35
N LEU A 135 -10.55 -7.15 8.47
CA LEU A 135 -9.72 -8.36 8.50
C LEU A 135 -10.61 -9.59 8.62
N THR A 136 -10.46 -10.53 7.71
CA THR A 136 -11.15 -11.82 7.74
C THR A 136 -10.12 -12.94 7.78
N THR A 137 -10.24 -13.86 8.72
CA THR A 137 -9.37 -15.04 8.81
C THR A 137 -10.19 -16.30 9.10
N PHE A 138 -9.66 -17.44 8.69
CA PHE A 138 -10.22 -18.77 8.96
C PHE A 138 -9.37 -19.42 10.05
N VAL A 139 -10.02 -19.89 11.11
CA VAL A 139 -9.34 -20.45 12.27
C VAL A 139 -10.09 -21.67 12.76
N PRO A 140 -9.41 -22.78 13.11
CA PRO A 140 -10.05 -23.89 13.77
C PRO A 140 -10.78 -23.43 15.02
N THR A 141 -11.99 -23.94 15.27
CA THR A 141 -12.86 -23.53 16.38
C THR A 141 -12.12 -23.51 17.73
N ALA A 142 -11.30 -24.52 17.99
CA ALA A 142 -10.55 -24.64 19.25
C ALA A 142 -9.49 -23.54 19.45
N GLN A 143 -9.08 -22.84 18.40
CA GLN A 143 -8.03 -21.80 18.43
C GLN A 143 -8.60 -20.39 18.26
N ALA A 144 -9.91 -20.24 18.07
CA ALA A 144 -10.53 -18.97 17.73
C ALA A 144 -10.30 -17.89 18.81
N GLU A 145 -10.37 -18.25 20.07
CA GLU A 145 -10.13 -17.32 21.19
C GLU A 145 -8.67 -16.84 21.24
N ASP A 146 -7.71 -17.73 21.05
CA ASP A 146 -6.28 -17.37 21.09
C ASP A 146 -5.93 -16.44 19.93
N VAL A 147 -6.43 -16.72 18.72
CA VAL A 147 -6.22 -15.87 17.55
C VAL A 147 -6.91 -14.53 17.73
N ARG A 148 -8.14 -14.49 18.25
CA ARG A 148 -8.85 -13.24 18.54
C ARG A 148 -8.09 -12.38 19.52
N LYS A 149 -7.61 -12.99 20.62
CA LYS A 149 -6.80 -12.28 21.61
C LYS A 149 -5.53 -11.71 21.01
N ALA A 150 -4.79 -12.51 20.23
CA ALA A 150 -3.58 -12.05 19.56
C ALA A 150 -3.84 -10.85 18.61
N LEU A 151 -4.98 -10.85 17.92
CA LEU A 151 -5.38 -9.75 17.04
C LEU A 151 -5.74 -8.49 17.85
N PHE A 152 -6.43 -8.63 18.98
CA PHE A 152 -6.71 -7.51 19.89
C PHE A 152 -5.44 -6.93 20.49
N ASP A 153 -4.53 -7.80 20.95
CA ASP A 153 -3.22 -7.40 21.48
C ASP A 153 -2.37 -6.66 20.41
N ALA A 154 -2.57 -6.99 19.12
CA ALA A 154 -1.98 -6.29 17.98
C ALA A 154 -2.69 -4.97 17.59
N GLY A 155 -3.72 -4.56 18.35
CA GLY A 155 -4.44 -3.29 18.15
C GLY A 155 -5.69 -3.37 17.26
N CYS A 156 -6.12 -4.57 16.86
CA CYS A 156 -7.36 -4.75 16.12
C CYS A 156 -8.59 -4.55 17.03
N GLY A 157 -9.77 -4.39 16.42
CA GLY A 157 -11.05 -4.40 17.14
C GLY A 157 -11.48 -3.06 17.74
N ASN A 158 -10.88 -1.94 17.33
CA ASN A 158 -11.27 -0.61 17.80
C ASN A 158 -12.19 0.10 16.80
N ILE A 159 -13.40 0.48 17.21
CA ILE A 159 -14.37 1.24 16.40
C ILE A 159 -14.92 2.40 17.24
N GLY A 160 -14.51 3.63 16.95
CA GLY A 160 -14.97 4.79 17.71
C GLY A 160 -14.64 4.64 19.19
N ASN A 161 -15.68 4.60 20.03
CA ASN A 161 -15.58 4.40 21.49
C ASN A 161 -15.72 2.94 21.94
N TYR A 162 -15.68 1.97 21.01
CA TYR A 162 -15.75 0.55 21.31
C TYR A 162 -14.40 -0.12 21.05
N ASP A 163 -14.01 -1.00 21.93
CA ASP A 163 -12.82 -1.88 21.79
C ASP A 163 -13.25 -3.35 21.70
N LEU A 164 -12.29 -4.22 21.42
CA LEU A 164 -12.48 -5.67 21.32
C LEU A 164 -13.65 -6.09 20.40
N CYS A 165 -13.92 -5.29 19.40
CA CYS A 165 -14.98 -5.56 18.44
C CYS A 165 -14.57 -6.69 17.50
N SER A 166 -15.36 -7.76 17.46
CA SER A 166 -15.21 -8.85 16.51
C SER A 166 -16.55 -9.49 16.19
N TYR A 167 -16.61 -10.16 15.06
CA TYR A 167 -17.76 -10.97 14.67
C TYR A 167 -17.28 -12.37 14.26
N ASN A 168 -17.90 -13.42 14.80
CA ASN A 168 -17.59 -14.79 14.47
C ASN A 168 -18.77 -15.45 13.78
N MET A 169 -18.44 -16.33 12.85
CA MET A 169 -19.41 -17.22 12.21
C MET A 169 -18.79 -18.61 12.13
N GLU A 170 -19.50 -19.62 12.61
CA GLU A 170 -19.10 -21.02 12.42
C GLU A 170 -19.54 -21.50 11.04
N GLY A 171 -18.70 -22.28 10.40
CA GLY A 171 -19.00 -22.85 9.10
C GLY A 171 -18.06 -24.01 8.77
N GLU A 172 -18.46 -24.77 7.77
CA GLU A 172 -17.65 -25.84 7.20
C GLU A 172 -16.97 -25.32 5.94
N GLY A 173 -15.64 -25.33 5.96
CA GLY A 173 -14.81 -24.95 4.81
C GLY A 173 -14.12 -26.18 4.22
N THR A 174 -13.96 -26.23 2.92
CA THR A 174 -13.20 -27.28 2.25
C THR A 174 -12.03 -26.69 1.48
N PHE A 175 -10.91 -27.42 1.48
CA PHE A 175 -9.76 -27.09 0.64
C PHE A 175 -9.01 -28.35 0.23
N ARG A 176 -8.25 -28.25 -0.86
CA ARG A 176 -7.31 -29.27 -1.29
C ARG A 176 -5.96 -28.63 -1.52
N ALA A 177 -4.99 -29.01 -0.71
CA ALA A 177 -3.60 -28.56 -0.88
C ALA A 177 -3.01 -29.13 -2.18
N ARG A 178 -2.37 -28.29 -2.97
CA ARG A 178 -1.63 -28.68 -4.18
C ARG A 178 -0.13 -28.80 -3.86
N GLU A 179 0.63 -29.38 -4.78
CA GLU A 179 2.09 -29.45 -4.68
C GLU A 179 2.69 -28.05 -4.46
N GLY A 180 3.63 -27.93 -3.51
CA GLY A 180 4.21 -26.67 -3.06
C GLY A 180 3.46 -25.95 -1.94
N ALA A 181 2.28 -26.45 -1.50
CA ALA A 181 1.59 -25.92 -0.33
C ALA A 181 2.11 -26.56 0.96
N THR A 182 2.05 -25.81 2.07
CA THR A 182 2.31 -26.31 3.43
C THR A 182 1.02 -26.17 4.25
N PRO A 183 0.07 -27.13 4.15
CA PRO A 183 -1.19 -27.02 4.86
C PRO A 183 -0.99 -27.19 6.36
N TYR A 184 -1.70 -26.40 7.16
CA TYR A 184 -1.74 -26.52 8.62
C TYR A 184 -2.44 -27.83 9.04
N CYS A 185 -3.45 -28.26 8.29
CA CYS A 185 -4.17 -29.54 8.48
C CYS A 185 -4.48 -30.15 7.10
N GLY A 186 -4.74 -31.46 7.05
CA GLY A 186 -4.95 -32.19 5.83
C GLY A 186 -3.67 -32.58 5.09
N ALA A 187 -3.80 -33.35 4.00
CA ALA A 187 -2.70 -33.81 3.17
C ALA A 187 -2.75 -33.21 1.78
N ILE A 188 -1.57 -33.17 1.10
CA ILE A 188 -1.47 -32.73 -0.28
C ILE A 188 -2.26 -33.68 -1.19
N GLY A 189 -3.11 -33.11 -2.08
CA GLY A 189 -3.90 -33.87 -3.04
C GLY A 189 -5.26 -34.38 -2.52
N GLU A 190 -5.51 -34.32 -1.22
CA GLU A 190 -6.77 -34.75 -0.60
C GLU A 190 -7.70 -33.56 -0.34
N LEU A 191 -9.01 -33.78 -0.52
CA LEU A 191 -10.03 -32.81 -0.12
C LEU A 191 -10.18 -32.89 1.41
N HIS A 192 -9.85 -31.82 2.10
CA HIS A 192 -9.98 -31.70 3.53
C HIS A 192 -11.16 -30.80 3.88
N THR A 193 -11.99 -31.26 4.82
CA THR A 193 -13.07 -30.49 5.41
C THR A 193 -12.65 -30.01 6.79
N ALA A 194 -12.70 -28.71 7.02
CA ALA A 194 -12.39 -28.10 8.28
C ALA A 194 -13.60 -27.36 8.81
N VAL A 195 -13.97 -27.63 10.08
CA VAL A 195 -14.90 -26.76 10.80
C VAL A 195 -14.10 -25.57 11.31
N SER A 196 -14.37 -24.40 10.76
CA SER A 196 -13.66 -23.19 11.10
C SER A 196 -14.61 -22.03 11.39
N TYR A 197 -14.22 -21.15 12.32
CA TYR A 197 -14.84 -19.84 12.38
C TYR A 197 -14.46 -19.06 11.12
N THR A 198 -15.46 -18.70 10.33
CA THR A 198 -15.32 -17.76 9.24
C THR A 198 -15.73 -16.38 9.72
N HIS A 199 -14.89 -15.41 9.55
CA HIS A 199 -15.07 -14.00 9.85
C HIS A 199 -14.79 -13.57 11.30
N LEU A 200 -13.52 -13.42 11.62
CA LEU A 200 -13.11 -12.39 12.53
C LEU A 200 -13.13 -11.07 11.73
N THR A 201 -14.24 -10.35 11.77
CA THR A 201 -14.27 -8.99 11.25
C THR A 201 -13.72 -8.09 12.33
N LEU A 202 -12.53 -7.59 12.10
CA LEU A 202 -11.86 -6.65 12.98
C LEU A 202 -11.70 -5.34 12.21
N PRO A 203 -12.33 -4.27 12.64
CA PRO A 203 -11.95 -2.96 12.16
C PRO A 203 -10.55 -2.66 12.69
N THR A 204 -9.62 -2.46 11.79
CA THR A 204 -8.31 -1.91 12.10
C THR A 204 -8.26 -0.50 11.56
N LYS A 205 -7.76 0.45 12.34
CA LYS A 205 -7.41 1.75 11.78
C LYS A 205 -6.27 1.54 10.80
N ALA A 206 -6.50 1.94 9.56
CA ALA A 206 -5.44 2.07 8.57
C ALA A 206 -4.53 3.24 8.94
#